data_9dfd17dc3f7e25366374e3288c98371c
#
_entry.id   9dfd17dc3f7e25366374e3288c98371c
#
_cell.length_a   1.000
_cell.length_b   1.000
_cell.length_c   1.000
_cell.angle_alpha   90.00
_cell.angle_beta   90.00
_cell.angle_gamma   90.00
#
_symmetry.space_group_name_H-M   'P 1'
#
loop_
_entity.id
_entity.type
_entity.pdbx_description
1 polymer ?
#
loop_
_entity_poly.entity_id
_entity_poly.type
_entity_poly.pdbx_seq_one_letter_code
_entity_poly.pdbx_strand_id
1 'polypeptide(L)'
;MPRPPPIPVPADSPTPQLNRILASLPADELSRLADDLELITLPAGCVLYEAGDTLPFAYFPTTCVFSLISTAEDGSTAEVAMTGNDGMVGITLVLGGETTNHKVVVQCAGEAYRLRAEVLCWELDQGVGLHRLALGYTQALLTQIAQNVLCNRHHSVDQQLCRWLLFSLDLIEGHQLDVTQELISNLLGVRREGVTEAAGKLQAAGLIHYRRGRITVTDREGLEARVCECYGAVKAEYRRLFAMSAAGLARHRVRPNPATLRQRAEARLRQTQGAATGPVPASRWDTSNLVHELQVHQIELEMHNEALQHAYQEADALREKYADIYDFAPVAYFTLDAQGVILQVNLAGAILLGIKRSQMGRFRFAASVEPASLPVFSAMIATVLTTQMRQTCEIPLIATSQRPAARVKIEAIADADGRECRMVVIDITREEDKAAGT
;
A
#
# COMPACT_ATOMS: atom_id res chain seq x y z
N MET A 1 -28.20 14.17 22.10
CA MET A 1 -27.62 15.44 22.57
C MET A 1 -27.23 16.26 21.36
N PRO A 2 -27.55 17.58 21.27
CA PRO A 2 -27.14 18.40 20.13
C PRO A 2 -25.61 18.52 20.12
N ARG A 3 -25.03 18.44 18.92
CA ARG A 3 -23.58 18.62 18.64
C ARG A 3 -23.13 20.00 19.21
N PRO A 4 -22.00 20.08 19.93
CA PRO A 4 -21.42 21.38 20.28
C PRO A 4 -21.07 22.14 18.99
N PRO A 5 -21.17 23.49 18.98
CA PRO A 5 -20.83 24.29 17.83
C PRO A 5 -19.34 24.10 17.45
N PRO A 6 -18.98 24.13 16.17
CA PRO A 6 -17.60 24.00 15.72
C PRO A 6 -16.75 25.11 16.34
N ILE A 7 -15.60 24.73 16.89
CA ILE A 7 -14.60 25.68 17.39
C ILE A 7 -14.06 26.44 16.17
N PRO A 8 -14.03 27.78 16.17
CA PRO A 8 -13.49 28.53 15.03
C PRO A 8 -12.01 28.20 14.83
N VAL A 9 -11.70 27.63 13.67
CA VAL A 9 -10.34 27.32 13.24
C VAL A 9 -9.62 28.67 12.96
N PRO A 10 -8.41 28.89 13.50
CA PRO A 10 -7.63 30.10 13.20
C PRO A 10 -7.39 30.26 11.70
N ALA A 11 -7.36 31.50 11.19
CA ALA A 11 -7.20 31.79 9.77
C ALA A 11 -5.90 31.27 9.14
N ASP A 12 -4.90 30.92 9.95
CA ASP A 12 -3.59 30.37 9.56
C ASP A 12 -3.51 28.84 9.71
N SER A 13 -4.61 28.14 10.00
CA SER A 13 -4.59 26.70 10.16
C SER A 13 -4.40 25.99 8.81
N PRO A 14 -3.58 24.93 8.72
CA PRO A 14 -3.40 24.18 7.49
C PRO A 14 -4.71 23.60 7.00
N THR A 15 -5.01 23.79 5.72
CA THR A 15 -6.21 23.24 5.11
C THR A 15 -6.05 21.75 4.82
N PRO A 16 -7.15 20.94 4.76
CA PRO A 16 -7.06 19.53 4.39
C PRO A 16 -6.32 19.27 3.07
N GLN A 17 -6.35 20.23 2.16
CA GLN A 17 -5.68 20.17 0.86
C GLN A 17 -4.15 20.20 0.95
N LEU A 18 -3.54 20.50 2.09
CA LEU A 18 -2.10 20.31 2.28
C LEU A 18 -1.71 18.82 2.29
N ASN A 19 -2.63 17.93 2.65
CA ASN A 19 -2.44 16.51 2.41
C ASN A 19 -2.84 16.16 0.97
N ARG A 20 -1.92 15.57 0.22
CA ARG A 20 -2.07 15.31 -1.22
C ARG A 20 -3.16 14.28 -1.55
N ILE A 21 -3.44 13.32 -0.65
CA ILE A 21 -4.55 12.37 -0.82
C ILE A 21 -5.86 13.14 -0.74
N LEU A 22 -6.06 13.97 0.30
CA LEU A 22 -7.26 14.78 0.47
C LEU A 22 -7.40 15.82 -0.64
N ALA A 23 -6.30 16.45 -1.07
CA ALA A 23 -6.28 17.40 -2.19
C ALA A 23 -6.66 16.76 -3.54
N SER A 24 -6.44 15.46 -3.69
CA SER A 24 -6.73 14.71 -4.91
C SER A 24 -8.15 14.13 -4.95
N LEU A 25 -8.93 14.31 -3.88
CA LEU A 25 -10.33 13.87 -3.86
C LEU A 25 -11.22 14.73 -4.76
N PRO A 26 -12.29 14.16 -5.35
CA PRO A 26 -13.38 14.95 -5.90
C PRO A 26 -13.96 15.92 -4.85
N ALA A 27 -14.38 17.10 -5.29
CA ALA A 27 -14.87 18.14 -4.38
C ALA A 27 -16.10 17.69 -3.55
N ASP A 28 -16.94 16.86 -4.12
CA ASP A 28 -18.11 16.27 -3.46
C ASP A 28 -17.72 15.24 -2.39
N GLU A 29 -16.70 14.40 -2.64
CA GLU A 29 -16.18 13.45 -1.65
C GLU A 29 -15.48 14.19 -0.51
N LEU A 30 -14.62 15.17 -0.81
CA LEU A 30 -13.96 15.97 0.21
C LEU A 30 -14.96 16.75 1.07
N SER A 31 -16.04 17.27 0.47
CA SER A 31 -17.10 18.00 1.20
C SER A 31 -17.86 17.11 2.18
N ARG A 32 -18.06 15.83 1.85
CA ARG A 32 -18.69 14.88 2.79
C ARG A 32 -17.81 14.57 4.00
N LEU A 33 -16.49 14.52 3.80
CA LEU A 33 -15.53 14.26 4.86
C LEU A 33 -15.25 15.50 5.74
N ALA A 34 -15.50 16.70 5.23
CA ALA A 34 -15.04 17.95 5.87
C ALA A 34 -15.50 18.12 7.32
N ASP A 35 -16.74 17.72 7.63
CA ASP A 35 -17.31 17.82 8.98
C ASP A 35 -16.75 16.78 9.97
N ASP A 36 -16.18 15.70 9.48
CA ASP A 36 -15.61 14.61 10.28
C ASP A 36 -14.07 14.66 10.36
N LEU A 37 -13.42 15.51 9.55
CA LEU A 37 -11.98 15.77 9.59
C LEU A 37 -11.63 16.68 10.78
N GLU A 38 -10.88 16.17 11.74
CA GLU A 38 -10.46 16.90 12.93
C GLU A 38 -8.96 17.23 12.85
N LEU A 39 -8.62 18.52 12.86
CA LEU A 39 -7.22 18.98 12.89
C LEU A 39 -6.64 18.78 14.29
N ILE A 40 -5.46 18.15 14.37
CA ILE A 40 -4.72 17.92 15.59
C ILE A 40 -3.26 18.31 15.45
N THR A 41 -2.66 18.79 16.54
CA THR A 41 -1.22 19.06 16.62
C THR A 41 -0.53 17.92 17.37
N LEU A 42 0.58 17.45 16.82
CA LEU A 42 1.31 16.27 17.29
C LEU A 42 2.76 16.62 17.59
N PRO A 43 3.24 16.42 18.83
CA PRO A 43 4.64 16.63 19.17
C PRO A 43 5.51 15.48 18.68
N ALA A 44 6.78 15.77 18.36
CA ALA A 44 7.76 14.75 17.99
C ALA A 44 7.94 13.71 19.11
N GLY A 45 8.10 12.45 18.75
CA GLY A 45 8.23 11.31 19.66
C GLY A 45 6.89 10.78 20.20
N CYS A 46 5.76 11.41 19.88
CA CYS A 46 4.44 10.90 20.24
C CYS A 46 4.19 9.57 19.52
N VAL A 47 3.78 8.55 20.27
CA VAL A 47 3.34 7.26 19.73
C VAL A 47 1.85 7.34 19.49
N LEU A 48 1.44 7.15 18.24
CA LEU A 48 0.01 7.08 17.87
C LEU A 48 -0.55 5.68 18.11
N TYR A 49 0.22 4.67 17.74
CA TYR A 49 -0.16 3.27 17.82
C TYR A 49 1.05 2.40 18.14
N GLU A 50 0.86 1.41 18.98
CA GLU A 50 1.78 0.27 19.13
C GLU A 50 1.36 -0.87 18.20
N ALA A 51 2.27 -1.79 17.92
CA ALA A 51 1.94 -2.97 17.11
C ALA A 51 0.89 -3.84 17.85
N GLY A 52 -0.20 -4.18 17.14
CA GLY A 52 -1.35 -4.89 17.70
C GLY A 52 -2.51 -4.01 18.13
N ASP A 53 -2.31 -2.69 18.20
CA ASP A 53 -3.39 -1.77 18.59
C ASP A 53 -4.49 -1.73 17.53
N THR A 54 -5.74 -1.61 17.99
CA THR A 54 -6.88 -1.29 17.15
C THR A 54 -6.78 0.17 16.69
N LEU A 55 -7.16 0.44 15.45
CA LEU A 55 -7.10 1.75 14.81
C LEU A 55 -8.44 2.49 14.90
N PRO A 56 -8.70 3.34 15.92
CA PRO A 56 -9.93 4.14 15.97
C PRO A 56 -9.95 5.30 14.98
N PHE A 57 -8.79 5.70 14.48
CA PHE A 57 -8.63 6.81 13.52
C PHE A 57 -7.66 6.46 12.40
N ALA A 58 -7.91 7.06 11.23
CA ALA A 58 -6.89 7.28 10.21
C ALA A 58 -6.33 8.71 10.35
N TYR A 59 -5.07 8.93 9.95
CA TYR A 59 -4.44 10.25 9.99
C TYR A 59 -3.94 10.65 8.62
N PHE A 60 -4.16 11.90 8.27
CA PHE A 60 -3.72 12.56 7.05
C PHE A 60 -2.76 13.70 7.44
N PRO A 61 -1.44 13.46 7.46
CA PRO A 61 -0.48 14.48 7.86
C PRO A 61 -0.51 15.67 6.89
N THR A 62 -0.33 16.87 7.43
CA THR A 62 -0.18 18.10 6.67
C THR A 62 1.24 18.65 6.78
N THR A 63 1.75 18.78 7.99
CA THR A 63 3.11 19.28 8.26
C THR A 63 3.92 18.33 9.15
N CYS A 64 3.29 17.35 9.80
CA CYS A 64 4.00 16.33 10.57
C CYS A 64 4.46 15.16 9.67
N VAL A 65 5.42 14.38 10.19
CA VAL A 65 5.92 13.15 9.54
C VAL A 65 5.82 12.00 10.53
N PHE A 66 5.32 10.87 10.06
CA PHE A 66 5.22 9.62 10.82
C PHE A 66 6.25 8.61 10.35
N SER A 67 6.89 7.91 11.28
CA SER A 67 7.66 6.69 11.03
C SER A 67 6.82 5.47 11.37
N LEU A 68 6.76 4.51 10.47
CA LEU A 68 6.24 3.18 10.69
C LEU A 68 7.40 2.28 11.08
N ILE A 69 7.38 1.75 12.29
CA ILE A 69 8.49 1.01 12.89
C ILE A 69 8.08 -0.42 13.16
N SER A 70 8.88 -1.37 12.70
CA SER A 70 8.78 -2.78 13.11
C SER A 70 9.75 -3.02 14.27
N THR A 71 9.31 -3.81 15.23
CA THR A 71 10.09 -4.20 16.41
C THR A 71 10.24 -5.72 16.40
N ALA A 72 11.48 -6.19 16.50
CA ALA A 72 11.78 -7.61 16.64
C ALA A 72 11.63 -8.07 18.11
N GLU A 73 11.62 -9.38 18.34
CA GLU A 73 11.45 -9.97 19.70
C GLU A 73 12.58 -9.58 20.66
N ASP A 74 13.78 -9.32 20.16
CA ASP A 74 14.94 -8.86 20.95
C ASP A 74 14.88 -7.35 21.30
N GLY A 75 13.81 -6.66 20.85
CA GLY A 75 13.61 -5.22 21.05
C GLY A 75 14.32 -4.34 20.02
N SER A 76 15.04 -4.92 19.06
CA SER A 76 15.60 -4.15 17.95
C SER A 76 14.51 -3.58 17.05
N THR A 77 14.72 -2.37 16.55
CA THR A 77 13.73 -1.67 15.73
C THR A 77 14.31 -1.27 14.38
N ALA A 78 13.44 -1.20 13.38
CA ALA A 78 13.76 -0.62 12.09
C ALA A 78 12.55 0.13 11.52
N GLU A 79 12.79 1.28 10.90
CA GLU A 79 11.77 1.99 10.14
C GLU A 79 11.49 1.23 8.83
N VAL A 80 10.26 0.81 8.67
CA VAL A 80 9.82 0.12 7.43
C VAL A 80 9.32 1.11 6.40
N ALA A 81 8.74 2.23 6.84
CA ALA A 81 8.28 3.30 5.97
C ALA A 81 8.15 4.62 6.72
N MET A 82 8.07 5.71 5.97
CA MET A 82 7.85 7.07 6.41
C MET A 82 6.64 7.64 5.65
N THR A 83 5.80 8.42 6.34
CA THR A 83 4.57 9.00 5.79
C THR A 83 4.48 10.46 6.18
N GLY A 84 4.30 11.34 5.21
CA GLY A 84 4.07 12.76 5.38
C GLY A 84 2.81 13.23 4.65
N ASN A 85 2.81 14.45 4.19
CA ASN A 85 1.67 15.06 3.49
C ASN A 85 1.29 14.36 2.17
N ASP A 86 2.07 13.43 1.70
CA ASP A 86 1.84 12.63 0.50
C ASP A 86 1.17 11.27 0.78
N GLY A 87 0.79 11.01 2.05
CA GLY A 87 0.23 9.74 2.45
C GLY A 87 -0.79 9.80 3.58
N MET A 88 -1.04 8.65 4.21
CA MET A 88 -1.92 8.49 5.35
C MET A 88 -1.45 7.38 6.28
N VAL A 89 -1.81 7.47 7.57
CA VAL A 89 -1.71 6.37 8.54
C VAL A 89 -3.08 5.72 8.68
N GLY A 90 -3.12 4.39 8.80
CA GLY A 90 -4.36 3.63 8.87
C GLY A 90 -4.66 2.83 7.60
N ILE A 91 -3.63 2.51 6.82
CA ILE A 91 -3.77 1.72 5.58
C ILE A 91 -4.39 0.34 5.84
N THR A 92 -4.23 -0.21 7.03
CA THR A 92 -4.86 -1.47 7.45
C THR A 92 -6.38 -1.40 7.34
N LEU A 93 -7.00 -0.26 7.68
CA LEU A 93 -8.45 -0.04 7.52
C LEU A 93 -8.87 -0.11 6.05
N VAL A 94 -8.05 0.41 5.14
CA VAL A 94 -8.31 0.34 3.68
C VAL A 94 -8.27 -1.10 3.17
N LEU A 95 -7.45 -1.95 3.80
CA LEU A 95 -7.30 -3.37 3.46
C LEU A 95 -8.30 -4.28 4.21
N GLY A 96 -9.25 -3.70 4.96
CA GLY A 96 -10.28 -4.45 5.69
C GLY A 96 -9.80 -5.03 7.03
N GLY A 97 -8.66 -4.58 7.57
CA GLY A 97 -8.19 -4.94 8.91
C GLY A 97 -8.53 -3.86 9.93
N GLU A 98 -8.43 -4.20 11.22
CA GLU A 98 -8.75 -3.30 12.34
C GLU A 98 -7.52 -2.95 13.19
N THR A 99 -6.43 -3.73 13.10
CA THR A 99 -5.24 -3.59 13.94
C THR A 99 -4.00 -3.30 13.12
N THR A 100 -3.06 -2.50 13.67
CA THR A 100 -1.78 -2.24 13.01
C THR A 100 -0.73 -3.29 13.36
N ASN A 101 0.14 -3.62 12.39
CA ASN A 101 1.30 -4.50 12.62
C ASN A 101 2.58 -3.71 12.93
N HIS A 102 2.51 -2.37 12.91
CA HIS A 102 3.65 -1.50 13.10
C HIS A 102 3.37 -0.50 14.23
N LYS A 103 4.41 -0.16 14.98
CA LYS A 103 4.40 1.01 15.82
C LYS A 103 4.44 2.26 14.95
N VAL A 104 3.59 3.24 15.22
CA VAL A 104 3.52 4.52 14.50
C VAL A 104 3.95 5.65 15.43
N VAL A 105 5.02 6.34 15.07
CA VAL A 105 5.63 7.41 15.87
C VAL A 105 5.69 8.70 15.07
N VAL A 106 5.42 9.82 15.71
CA VAL A 106 5.62 11.16 15.14
C VAL A 106 7.13 11.43 15.08
N GLN A 107 7.70 11.41 13.89
CA GLN A 107 9.12 11.70 13.66
C GLN A 107 9.39 13.20 13.69
N CYS A 108 8.60 13.98 12.94
CA CYS A 108 8.65 15.44 12.96
C CYS A 108 7.34 15.99 13.49
N ALA A 109 7.43 16.89 14.47
CA ALA A 109 6.26 17.57 15.02
C ALA A 109 5.54 18.38 13.94
N GLY A 110 4.23 18.51 14.07
CA GLY A 110 3.39 19.25 13.13
C GLY A 110 1.93 18.91 13.32
N GLU A 111 1.15 19.08 12.27
CA GLU A 111 -0.28 18.92 12.27
C GLU A 111 -0.73 17.83 11.29
N ALA A 112 -1.84 17.19 11.64
CA ALA A 112 -2.51 16.20 10.81
C ALA A 112 -4.02 16.33 10.97
N TYR A 113 -4.76 15.95 9.93
CA TYR A 113 -6.17 15.66 10.07
C TYR A 113 -6.35 14.21 10.50
N ARG A 114 -7.22 13.97 11.49
CA ARG A 114 -7.66 12.62 11.83
C ARG A 114 -9.11 12.42 11.42
N LEU A 115 -9.42 11.21 11.01
CA LEU A 115 -10.74 10.76 10.61
C LEU A 115 -11.07 9.46 11.34
N ARG A 116 -12.27 9.34 11.91
CA ARG A 116 -12.71 8.11 12.59
C ARG A 116 -12.70 6.94 11.61
N ALA A 117 -12.25 5.77 12.06
CA ALA A 117 -12.16 4.55 11.25
C ALA A 117 -13.51 4.18 10.61
N GLU A 118 -14.62 4.29 11.38
CA GLU A 118 -15.96 4.02 10.91
C GLU A 118 -16.37 4.90 9.71
N VAL A 119 -16.02 6.20 9.78
CA VAL A 119 -16.31 7.17 8.70
C VAL A 119 -15.44 6.87 7.48
N LEU A 120 -14.15 6.58 7.69
CA LEU A 120 -13.26 6.18 6.61
C LEU A 120 -13.77 4.93 5.89
N CYS A 121 -14.09 3.86 6.62
CA CYS A 121 -14.58 2.60 6.05
C CYS A 121 -15.89 2.82 5.28
N TRP A 122 -16.82 3.60 5.85
CA TRP A 122 -18.07 3.93 5.16
C TRP A 122 -17.82 4.68 3.84
N GLU A 123 -16.92 5.68 3.84
CA GLU A 123 -16.62 6.44 2.62
C GLU A 123 -15.85 5.60 1.58
N LEU A 124 -15.00 4.66 2.02
CA LEU A 124 -14.34 3.69 1.13
C LEU A 124 -15.35 2.79 0.38
N ASP A 125 -16.46 2.46 1.03
CA ASP A 125 -17.54 1.66 0.43
C ASP A 125 -18.42 2.48 -0.53
N GLN A 126 -18.60 3.78 -0.29
CA GLN A 126 -19.46 4.67 -1.07
C GLN A 126 -18.68 5.45 -2.13
N GLY A 127 -17.44 5.83 -1.85
CA GLY A 127 -16.63 6.72 -2.65
C GLY A 127 -15.60 5.97 -3.50
N VAL A 128 -15.67 6.15 -4.83
CA VAL A 128 -14.68 5.56 -5.74
C VAL A 128 -13.34 6.31 -5.67
N GLY A 129 -13.36 7.61 -5.42
CA GLY A 129 -12.17 8.47 -5.42
C GLY A 129 -11.24 8.16 -4.26
N LEU A 130 -11.75 8.17 -3.03
CA LEU A 130 -10.97 7.88 -1.82
C LEU A 130 -10.41 6.46 -1.85
N HIS A 131 -11.24 5.46 -2.18
CA HIS A 131 -10.82 4.06 -2.26
C HIS A 131 -9.66 3.88 -3.24
N ARG A 132 -9.76 4.45 -4.43
CA ARG A 132 -8.74 4.37 -5.47
C ARG A 132 -7.42 5.04 -5.04
N LEU A 133 -7.50 6.23 -4.43
CA LEU A 133 -6.33 6.93 -3.92
C LEU A 133 -5.64 6.15 -2.80
N ALA A 134 -6.42 5.61 -1.88
CA ALA A 134 -5.91 4.82 -0.76
C ALA A 134 -5.25 3.52 -1.23
N LEU A 135 -5.82 2.80 -2.21
CA LEU A 135 -5.19 1.62 -2.83
C LEU A 135 -3.92 2.00 -3.60
N GLY A 136 -3.93 3.10 -4.34
CA GLY A 136 -2.74 3.61 -5.01
C GLY A 136 -1.62 3.99 -4.03
N TYR A 137 -1.98 4.62 -2.91
CA TYR A 137 -1.05 4.91 -1.84
C TYR A 137 -0.52 3.62 -1.17
N THR A 138 -1.37 2.63 -0.95
CA THR A 138 -0.94 1.31 -0.46
C THR A 138 0.16 0.72 -1.34
N GLN A 139 0.02 0.81 -2.66
CA GLN A 139 1.04 0.35 -3.59
C GLN A 139 2.34 1.16 -3.46
N ALA A 140 2.27 2.49 -3.37
CA ALA A 140 3.45 3.33 -3.19
C ALA A 140 4.17 3.00 -1.86
N LEU A 141 3.41 2.77 -0.79
CA LEU A 141 3.93 2.36 0.52
C LEU A 141 4.62 1.00 0.46
N LEU A 142 4.01 0.00 -0.22
CA LEU A 142 4.63 -1.31 -0.43
C LEU A 142 5.94 -1.20 -1.23
N THR A 143 5.99 -0.32 -2.24
CA THR A 143 7.22 -0.03 -2.98
C THR A 143 8.29 0.57 -2.07
N GLN A 144 7.92 1.51 -1.20
CA GLN A 144 8.84 2.10 -0.22
C GLN A 144 9.40 1.04 0.73
N ILE A 145 8.55 0.16 1.28
CA ILE A 145 8.96 -0.93 2.17
C ILE A 145 9.93 -1.88 1.44
N ALA A 146 9.60 -2.32 0.23
CA ALA A 146 10.45 -3.20 -0.56
C ALA A 146 11.82 -2.56 -0.87
N GLN A 147 11.85 -1.27 -1.23
CA GLN A 147 13.09 -0.54 -1.46
C GLN A 147 13.89 -0.33 -0.18
N ASN A 148 13.24 -0.20 0.99
CA ASN A 148 13.94 -0.14 2.27
C ASN A 148 14.66 -1.45 2.58
N VAL A 149 14.01 -2.60 2.37
CA VAL A 149 14.63 -3.93 2.54
C VAL A 149 15.83 -4.10 1.61
N LEU A 150 15.69 -3.77 0.32
CA LEU A 150 16.78 -3.82 -0.66
C LEU A 150 17.95 -2.92 -0.22
N CYS A 151 17.64 -1.68 0.16
CA CYS A 151 18.61 -0.69 0.57
C CYS A 151 19.40 -1.12 1.82
N ASN A 152 18.72 -1.62 2.84
CA ASN A 152 19.34 -2.06 4.09
C ASN A 152 20.28 -3.26 3.87
N ARG A 153 20.01 -4.10 2.86
CA ARG A 153 20.84 -5.26 2.57
C ARG A 153 22.05 -4.96 1.67
N HIS A 154 21.91 -4.06 0.70
CA HIS A 154 22.85 -3.94 -0.42
C HIS A 154 23.59 -2.59 -0.48
N HIS A 155 23.10 -1.57 0.21
CA HIS A 155 23.69 -0.24 0.15
C HIS A 155 24.45 0.12 1.43
N SER A 156 25.47 0.98 1.28
CA SER A 156 26.26 1.46 2.41
C SER A 156 25.43 2.34 3.35
N VAL A 157 25.84 2.44 4.62
CA VAL A 157 25.19 3.31 5.61
C VAL A 157 25.19 4.77 5.16
N ASP A 158 26.21 5.21 4.43
CA ASP A 158 26.30 6.56 3.83
C ASP A 158 25.12 6.77 2.85
N GLN A 159 24.85 5.80 1.97
CA GLN A 159 23.76 5.86 1.00
C GLN A 159 22.38 5.76 1.67
N GLN A 160 22.25 4.90 2.68
CA GLN A 160 21.02 4.79 3.48
C GLN A 160 20.70 6.09 4.19
N LEU A 161 21.71 6.75 4.79
CA LEU A 161 21.57 8.04 5.45
C LEU A 161 21.18 9.14 4.45
N CYS A 162 21.82 9.21 3.27
CA CYS A 162 21.44 10.15 2.22
C CYS A 162 19.97 9.97 1.81
N ARG A 163 19.55 8.73 1.58
CA ARG A 163 18.15 8.40 1.23
C ARG A 163 17.17 8.85 2.31
N TRP A 164 17.47 8.52 3.56
CA TRP A 164 16.61 8.86 4.69
C TRP A 164 16.50 10.40 4.86
N LEU A 165 17.61 11.12 4.75
CA LEU A 165 17.62 12.59 4.81
C LEU A 165 16.79 13.21 3.68
N LEU A 166 16.95 12.72 2.45
CA LEU A 166 16.23 13.24 1.30
C LEU A 166 14.72 12.97 1.40
N PHE A 167 14.29 11.78 1.86
CA PHE A 167 12.88 11.50 2.10
C PHE A 167 12.30 12.39 3.20
N SER A 168 13.01 12.54 4.31
CA SER A 168 12.56 13.42 5.39
C SER A 168 12.38 14.87 4.89
N LEU A 169 13.33 15.38 4.08
CA LEU A 169 13.25 16.71 3.50
C LEU A 169 12.16 16.89 2.43
N ASP A 170 11.79 15.82 1.75
CA ASP A 170 10.68 15.86 0.79
C ASP A 170 9.30 16.02 1.48
N LEU A 171 9.23 15.69 2.79
CA LEU A 171 8.01 15.66 3.59
C LEU A 171 7.85 16.86 4.55
N ILE A 172 8.91 17.66 4.74
CA ILE A 172 8.90 18.84 5.63
C ILE A 172 9.24 20.10 4.86
N GLU A 173 8.85 21.24 5.42
CA GLU A 173 9.31 22.54 4.94
C GLU A 173 10.71 22.86 5.52
N GLY A 174 11.63 23.31 4.66
CA GLY A 174 12.98 23.69 5.05
C GLY A 174 14.04 22.61 4.85
N HIS A 175 15.19 22.75 5.51
CA HIS A 175 16.38 21.91 5.33
C HIS A 175 16.96 21.42 6.65
N GLN A 176 16.16 21.41 7.70
CA GLN A 176 16.63 21.12 9.05
C GLN A 176 15.79 20.02 9.68
N LEU A 177 16.45 19.06 10.30
CA LEU A 177 15.86 17.93 11.01
C LEU A 177 16.39 17.90 12.44
N ASP A 178 15.50 17.91 13.41
CA ASP A 178 15.85 17.69 14.81
C ASP A 178 15.85 16.17 15.08
N VAL A 179 17.03 15.55 15.02
CA VAL A 179 17.19 14.10 15.10
C VAL A 179 18.53 13.72 15.70
N THR A 180 18.54 12.79 16.65
CA THR A 180 19.77 12.26 17.26
C THR A 180 20.36 11.11 16.45
N GLN A 181 21.68 10.87 16.57
CA GLN A 181 22.31 9.70 15.94
C GLN A 181 21.75 8.37 16.43
N GLU A 182 21.32 8.31 17.68
CA GLU A 182 20.68 7.14 18.27
C GLU A 182 19.33 6.87 17.60
N LEU A 183 18.52 7.91 17.41
CA LEU A 183 17.25 7.76 16.68
C LEU A 183 17.49 7.32 15.23
N ILE A 184 18.45 7.93 14.52
CA ILE A 184 18.79 7.52 13.15
C ILE A 184 19.26 6.06 13.12
N SER A 185 20.10 5.64 14.09
CA SER A 185 20.58 4.24 14.14
C SER A 185 19.43 3.24 14.33
N ASN A 186 18.48 3.58 15.19
CA ASN A 186 17.29 2.76 15.40
C ASN A 186 16.37 2.71 14.16
N LEU A 187 16.20 3.85 13.47
CA LEU A 187 15.38 3.93 12.25
C LEU A 187 16.03 3.18 11.07
N LEU A 188 17.34 3.32 10.88
CA LEU A 188 18.06 2.63 9.82
C LEU A 188 18.38 1.15 10.16
N GLY A 189 18.19 0.72 11.41
CA GLY A 189 18.53 -0.63 11.84
C GLY A 189 20.05 -0.91 11.79
N VAL A 190 20.88 0.11 12.04
CA VAL A 190 22.33 0.00 11.99
C VAL A 190 22.97 0.42 13.33
N ARG A 191 24.26 0.10 13.54
CA ARG A 191 24.96 0.51 14.75
C ARG A 191 25.19 2.01 14.76
N ARG A 192 25.17 2.64 15.94
CA ARG A 192 25.35 4.08 16.13
C ARG A 192 26.70 4.58 15.59
N GLU A 193 27.76 3.76 15.72
CA GLU A 193 29.07 4.07 15.18
C GLU A 193 29.03 4.24 13.66
N GLY A 194 28.28 3.40 12.95
CA GLY A 194 28.08 3.50 11.50
C GLY A 194 27.40 4.81 11.09
N VAL A 195 26.37 5.23 11.84
CA VAL A 195 25.72 6.53 11.62
C VAL A 195 26.67 7.69 11.87
N THR A 196 27.47 7.61 12.95
CA THR A 196 28.46 8.65 13.28
C THR A 196 29.50 8.80 12.17
N GLU A 197 30.02 7.67 11.65
CA GLU A 197 30.95 7.66 10.53
C GLU A 197 30.35 8.22 9.25
N ALA A 198 29.15 7.76 8.88
CA ALA A 198 28.43 8.22 7.70
C ALA A 198 28.14 9.73 7.76
N ALA A 199 27.60 10.22 8.88
CA ALA A 199 27.35 11.65 9.09
C ALA A 199 28.63 12.47 9.05
N GLY A 200 29.74 11.96 9.61
CA GLY A 200 31.06 12.58 9.54
C GLY A 200 31.56 12.73 8.10
N LYS A 201 31.42 11.71 7.27
CA LYS A 201 31.76 11.75 5.83
C LYS A 201 30.93 12.77 5.07
N LEU A 202 29.60 12.80 5.30
CA LEU A 202 28.71 13.78 4.65
C LEU A 202 29.05 15.21 5.09
N GLN A 203 29.35 15.42 6.36
CA GLN A 203 29.77 16.73 6.88
C GLN A 203 31.15 17.17 6.33
N ALA A 204 32.12 16.27 6.27
CA ALA A 204 33.44 16.55 5.68
C ALA A 204 33.35 16.92 4.19
N ALA A 205 32.34 16.34 3.50
CA ALA A 205 32.04 16.68 2.11
C ALA A 205 31.18 17.96 1.95
N GLY A 206 30.82 18.66 3.04
CA GLY A 206 30.04 19.89 3.00
C GLY A 206 28.56 19.72 2.67
N LEU A 207 28.03 18.49 2.71
CA LEU A 207 26.64 18.19 2.32
C LEU A 207 25.64 18.42 3.45
N ILE A 208 26.09 18.23 4.69
CA ILE A 208 25.30 18.45 5.89
C ILE A 208 26.11 19.20 6.95
N HIS A 209 25.42 19.83 7.88
CA HIS A 209 25.97 20.31 9.13
C HIS A 209 25.23 19.62 10.28
N TYR A 210 25.94 18.81 11.09
CA TYR A 210 25.36 18.08 12.20
C TYR A 210 25.89 18.61 13.54
N ARG A 211 24.98 19.13 14.37
CA ARG A 211 25.33 19.65 15.69
C ARG A 211 24.22 19.46 16.71
N ARG A 212 24.53 18.84 17.84
CA ARG A 212 23.68 18.72 19.04
C ARG A 212 22.27 18.17 18.73
N GLY A 213 22.17 17.07 17.99
CA GLY A 213 20.89 16.45 17.67
C GLY A 213 20.10 17.16 16.56
N ARG A 214 20.80 17.98 15.75
CA ARG A 214 20.20 18.71 14.63
C ARG A 214 21.04 18.54 13.39
N ILE A 215 20.42 18.12 12.30
CA ILE A 215 21.02 18.03 10.96
C ILE A 215 20.46 19.14 10.10
N THR A 216 21.34 19.94 9.51
CA THR A 216 21.00 20.89 8.46
C THR A 216 21.60 20.39 7.16
N VAL A 217 20.81 20.20 6.13
CA VAL A 217 21.29 19.87 4.78
C VAL A 217 21.72 21.16 4.10
N THR A 218 23.00 21.24 3.75
CA THR A 218 23.62 22.42 3.12
C THR A 218 23.71 22.29 1.61
N ASP A 219 23.81 21.06 1.10
CA ASP A 219 23.86 20.77 -0.32
C ASP A 219 22.96 19.54 -0.63
N ARG A 220 21.74 19.82 -1.08
CA ARG A 220 20.78 18.79 -1.48
C ARG A 220 21.19 18.05 -2.75
N GLU A 221 21.70 18.76 -3.74
CA GLU A 221 22.13 18.18 -5.02
C GLU A 221 23.29 17.20 -4.80
N GLY A 222 24.22 17.56 -3.93
CA GLY A 222 25.30 16.68 -3.51
C GLY A 222 24.82 15.42 -2.79
N LEU A 223 23.73 15.48 -2.00
CA LEU A 223 23.09 14.29 -1.42
C LEU A 223 22.41 13.46 -2.50
N GLU A 224 21.70 14.09 -3.44
CA GLU A 224 21.04 13.40 -4.56
C GLU A 224 22.04 12.70 -5.49
N ALA A 225 23.26 13.24 -5.63
CA ALA A 225 24.32 12.59 -6.38
C ALA A 225 24.95 11.36 -5.67
N ARG A 226 24.79 11.26 -4.34
CA ARG A 226 25.36 10.17 -3.52
C ARG A 226 24.36 9.10 -3.12
N VAL A 227 23.08 9.42 -3.16
CA VAL A 227 22.04 8.47 -2.79
C VAL A 227 21.98 7.31 -3.78
N CYS A 228 21.54 6.14 -3.29
CA CYS A 228 21.27 4.99 -4.15
C CYS A 228 19.98 5.18 -4.97
N GLU A 229 19.81 4.36 -5.99
CA GLU A 229 18.62 4.30 -6.89
C GLU A 229 17.30 4.11 -6.14
N CYS A 230 17.33 3.57 -4.93
CA CYS A 230 16.14 3.35 -4.10
C CYS A 230 15.33 4.63 -3.85
N TYR A 231 16.00 5.77 -3.71
CA TYR A 231 15.33 7.07 -3.57
C TYR A 231 14.52 7.42 -4.82
N GLY A 232 15.15 7.30 -5.99
CA GLY A 232 14.49 7.59 -7.28
C GLY A 232 13.32 6.66 -7.57
N ALA A 233 13.44 5.37 -7.26
CA ALA A 233 12.40 4.37 -7.48
C ALA A 233 11.13 4.67 -6.67
N VAL A 234 11.27 4.96 -5.38
CA VAL A 234 10.14 5.34 -4.52
C VAL A 234 9.50 6.65 -4.98
N LYS A 235 10.31 7.67 -5.24
CA LYS A 235 9.84 8.98 -5.70
C LYS A 235 9.07 8.90 -7.02
N ALA A 236 9.48 8.02 -7.94
CA ALA A 236 8.77 7.77 -9.19
C ALA A 236 7.38 7.16 -8.95
N GLU A 237 7.24 6.24 -7.99
CA GLU A 237 5.97 5.59 -7.67
C GLU A 237 4.98 6.58 -7.02
N TYR A 238 5.43 7.42 -6.08
CA TYR A 238 4.59 8.48 -5.51
C TYR A 238 4.15 9.50 -6.57
N ARG A 239 5.04 9.88 -7.51
CA ARG A 239 4.66 10.74 -8.64
C ARG A 239 3.61 10.08 -9.52
N ARG A 240 3.75 8.78 -9.80
CA ARG A 240 2.80 8.00 -10.60
C ARG A 240 1.42 7.96 -9.94
N LEU A 241 1.35 7.76 -8.63
CA LEU A 241 0.11 7.78 -7.85
C LEU A 241 -0.68 9.05 -8.11
N PHE A 242 -0.05 10.21 -7.92
CA PHE A 242 -0.75 11.50 -8.05
C PHE A 242 -1.00 11.93 -9.51
N ALA A 243 -0.16 11.52 -10.45
CA ALA A 243 -0.40 11.73 -11.88
C ALA A 243 -1.61 10.91 -12.38
N MET A 244 -1.76 9.66 -11.93
CA MET A 244 -2.91 8.82 -12.25
C MET A 244 -4.20 9.34 -11.63
N SER A 245 -4.15 9.91 -10.44
CA SER A 245 -5.27 10.55 -9.76
C SER A 245 -5.85 11.69 -10.62
N ALA A 246 -5.03 12.61 -11.10
CA ALA A 246 -5.46 13.72 -11.94
C ALA A 246 -6.09 13.26 -13.28
N ALA A 247 -5.52 12.25 -13.92
CA ALA A 247 -6.03 11.71 -15.18
C ALA A 247 -7.23 10.76 -15.00
N GLY A 248 -7.27 10.01 -13.91
CA GLY A 248 -8.28 9.00 -13.63
C GLY A 248 -9.60 9.56 -13.13
N LEU A 249 -9.57 10.64 -12.34
CA LEU A 249 -10.77 11.37 -11.90
C LEU A 249 -11.49 12.01 -13.08
N ALA A 250 -10.75 12.44 -14.12
CA ALA A 250 -11.35 12.93 -15.36
C ALA A 250 -12.06 11.82 -16.16
N ARG A 251 -11.60 10.57 -16.06
CA ARG A 251 -12.17 9.42 -16.80
C ARG A 251 -13.30 8.71 -16.07
N HIS A 252 -13.34 8.72 -14.72
CA HIS A 252 -14.35 8.01 -13.93
C HIS A 252 -15.55 8.88 -13.50
N ARG A 253 -15.62 10.11 -13.96
CA ARG A 253 -16.77 11.00 -13.67
C ARG A 253 -18.11 10.53 -14.21
N VAL A 254 -18.15 9.37 -14.87
CA VAL A 254 -19.40 8.85 -15.45
C VAL A 254 -19.45 7.32 -15.33
N ARG A 255 -20.12 6.78 -14.29
CA ARG A 255 -21.09 5.73 -14.62
C ARG A 255 -22.13 6.47 -15.47
N PRO A 256 -22.28 6.20 -16.74
CA PRO A 256 -23.25 6.93 -17.54
C PRO A 256 -24.64 6.56 -17.00
N ASN A 257 -25.27 7.54 -16.36
CA ASN A 257 -26.72 7.50 -16.19
C ASN A 257 -27.29 7.29 -17.60
N PRO A 258 -28.25 6.38 -17.82
CA PRO A 258 -28.85 6.14 -19.14
C PRO A 258 -29.23 7.43 -19.88
N ALA A 259 -29.73 8.45 -19.15
CA ALA A 259 -30.01 9.78 -19.70
C ALA A 259 -28.76 10.51 -20.23
N THR A 260 -27.60 10.36 -19.59
CA THR A 260 -26.35 10.99 -20.02
C THR A 260 -25.68 10.26 -21.20
N LEU A 261 -25.86 8.93 -21.30
CA LEU A 261 -25.44 8.14 -22.46
C LEU A 261 -26.21 8.56 -23.70
N ARG A 262 -27.54 8.69 -23.58
CA ARG A 262 -28.41 9.14 -24.67
C ARG A 262 -28.02 10.55 -25.14
N GLN A 263 -27.82 11.52 -24.24
CA GLN A 263 -27.36 12.86 -24.59
C GLN A 263 -26.01 12.88 -25.30
N ARG A 264 -25.06 12.03 -24.90
CA ARG A 264 -23.76 11.91 -25.56
C ARG A 264 -23.86 11.22 -26.93
N ALA A 265 -24.67 10.18 -27.05
CA ALA A 265 -24.94 9.52 -28.33
C ALA A 265 -25.57 10.49 -29.32
N GLU A 266 -26.57 11.26 -28.90
CA GLU A 266 -27.18 12.32 -29.71
C GLU A 266 -26.21 13.45 -30.10
N ALA A 267 -25.29 13.85 -29.18
CA ALA A 267 -24.27 14.83 -29.48
C ALA A 267 -23.24 14.30 -30.50
N ARG A 268 -22.84 13.03 -30.39
CA ARG A 268 -21.92 12.36 -31.30
C ARG A 268 -22.55 12.18 -32.69
N LEU A 269 -23.84 11.83 -32.74
CA LEU A 269 -24.61 11.75 -33.97
C LEU A 269 -24.72 13.11 -34.70
N ARG A 270 -24.95 14.21 -33.97
CA ARG A 270 -24.96 15.58 -34.52
C ARG A 270 -23.59 16.00 -35.09
N GLN A 271 -22.50 15.58 -34.47
CA GLN A 271 -21.14 15.83 -34.96
C GLN A 271 -20.82 15.06 -36.25
N THR A 272 -21.37 13.84 -36.41
CA THR A 272 -21.13 12.99 -37.59
C THR A 272 -22.04 13.37 -38.75
N GLN A 273 -23.24 13.93 -38.50
CA GLN A 273 -24.21 14.37 -39.50
C GLN A 273 -24.05 15.84 -39.90
N GLY A 274 -22.78 16.33 -40.05
CA GLY A 274 -22.53 17.70 -40.49
C GLY A 274 -23.45 18.15 -41.61
N ALA A 275 -24.37 19.07 -41.30
CA ALA A 275 -25.11 19.96 -42.17
C ALA A 275 -25.73 19.33 -43.46
N ALA A 276 -26.81 18.59 -43.31
CA ALA A 276 -27.76 18.35 -44.37
C ALA A 276 -29.11 19.03 -43.98
N THR A 277 -29.25 20.29 -44.34
CA THR A 277 -30.51 21.06 -44.18
C THR A 277 -31.25 21.03 -45.53
N GLY A 278 -32.34 20.22 -45.56
CA GLY A 278 -33.38 20.33 -46.62
C GLY A 278 -34.74 19.99 -45.97
N PRO A 279 -35.84 20.64 -46.34
CA PRO A 279 -37.18 20.36 -45.78
C PRO A 279 -37.67 19.01 -46.21
N VAL A 280 -37.98 18.12 -45.22
CA VAL A 280 -38.46 16.73 -45.43
C VAL A 280 -40.01 16.72 -45.42
N PRO A 281 -40.67 16.04 -46.37
CA PRO A 281 -42.14 15.96 -46.44
C PRO A 281 -42.73 15.16 -45.25
N ALA A 282 -43.90 15.55 -44.76
CA ALA A 282 -44.56 15.04 -43.55
C ALA A 282 -44.78 13.51 -43.48
N SER A 283 -44.83 12.80 -44.60
CA SER A 283 -44.98 11.33 -44.65
C SER A 283 -43.70 10.50 -44.38
N ARG A 284 -42.54 11.18 -44.24
CA ARG A 284 -41.22 10.55 -43.90
C ARG A 284 -40.85 10.67 -42.43
N TRP A 285 -41.65 11.36 -41.63
CA TRP A 285 -41.30 11.65 -40.23
C TRP A 285 -41.20 10.41 -39.35
N ASP A 286 -42.05 9.41 -39.53
CA ASP A 286 -42.01 8.18 -38.73
C ASP A 286 -40.76 7.33 -39.01
N THR A 287 -40.40 7.19 -40.29
CA THR A 287 -39.20 6.43 -40.70
C THR A 287 -37.89 7.14 -40.35
N SER A 288 -37.88 8.45 -40.46
CA SER A 288 -36.68 9.26 -40.11
C SER A 288 -36.42 9.25 -38.60
N ASN A 289 -37.49 9.34 -37.79
CA ASN A 289 -37.38 9.22 -36.33
C ASN A 289 -36.91 7.82 -35.88
N LEU A 290 -37.41 6.77 -36.53
CA LEU A 290 -37.02 5.38 -36.26
C LEU A 290 -35.53 5.15 -36.62
N VAL A 291 -35.08 5.66 -37.74
CA VAL A 291 -33.67 5.59 -38.18
C VAL A 291 -32.78 6.36 -37.20
N HIS A 292 -33.21 7.56 -36.76
CA HIS A 292 -32.49 8.35 -35.76
C HIS A 292 -32.39 7.60 -34.41
N GLU A 293 -33.50 7.05 -33.90
CA GLU A 293 -33.53 6.23 -32.69
C GLU A 293 -32.61 5.00 -32.78
N LEU A 294 -32.60 4.31 -33.92
CA LEU A 294 -31.71 3.17 -34.15
C LEU A 294 -30.24 3.59 -34.18
N GLN A 295 -29.90 4.73 -34.80
CA GLN A 295 -28.53 5.24 -34.84
C GLN A 295 -28.05 5.69 -33.45
N VAL A 296 -28.91 6.34 -32.65
CA VAL A 296 -28.60 6.68 -31.27
C VAL A 296 -28.37 5.44 -30.46
N HIS A 297 -29.23 4.42 -30.59
CA HIS A 297 -29.09 3.15 -29.85
C HIS A 297 -27.84 2.37 -30.27
N GLN A 298 -27.46 2.41 -31.56
CA GLN A 298 -26.22 1.81 -32.03
C GLN A 298 -25.00 2.47 -31.41
N ILE A 299 -24.96 3.81 -31.35
CA ILE A 299 -23.85 4.55 -30.70
C ILE A 299 -23.83 4.31 -29.21
N GLU A 300 -24.98 4.21 -28.54
CA GLU A 300 -25.07 3.83 -27.11
C GLU A 300 -24.47 2.45 -26.85
N LEU A 301 -24.77 1.46 -27.70
CA LEU A 301 -24.19 0.12 -27.63
C LEU A 301 -22.69 0.10 -27.88
N GLU A 302 -22.22 0.85 -28.86
CA GLU A 302 -20.77 0.99 -29.15
C GLU A 302 -20.04 1.61 -27.96
N MET A 303 -20.57 2.69 -27.38
CA MET A 303 -19.98 3.32 -26.18
C MET A 303 -20.02 2.39 -24.95
N HIS A 304 -21.07 1.60 -24.79
CA HIS A 304 -21.16 0.61 -23.73
C HIS A 304 -20.13 -0.50 -23.90
N ASN A 305 -19.95 -0.97 -25.13
CA ASN A 305 -18.98 -2.00 -25.47
C ASN A 305 -17.53 -1.51 -25.29
N GLU A 306 -17.23 -0.26 -25.71
CA GLU A 306 -15.94 0.39 -25.43
C GLU A 306 -15.64 0.49 -23.94
N ALA A 307 -16.63 0.88 -23.12
CA ALA A 307 -16.50 0.98 -21.67
C ALA A 307 -16.29 -0.41 -21.02
N LEU A 308 -16.97 -1.43 -21.51
CA LEU A 308 -16.84 -2.82 -21.05
C LEU A 308 -15.48 -3.40 -21.38
N GLN A 309 -14.99 -3.19 -22.59
CA GLN A 309 -13.64 -3.61 -23.03
C GLN A 309 -12.56 -2.93 -22.20
N HIS A 310 -12.72 -1.63 -21.90
CA HIS A 310 -11.77 -0.91 -21.07
C HIS A 310 -11.74 -1.44 -19.62
N ALA A 311 -12.92 -1.75 -19.06
CA ALA A 311 -13.02 -2.36 -17.73
C ALA A 311 -12.38 -3.76 -17.68
N TYR A 312 -12.53 -4.57 -18.73
CA TYR A 312 -11.86 -5.86 -18.84
C TYR A 312 -10.34 -5.71 -18.92
N GLN A 313 -9.83 -4.77 -19.72
CA GLN A 313 -8.40 -4.50 -19.82
C GLN A 313 -7.80 -4.01 -18.49
N GLU A 314 -8.51 -3.15 -17.77
CA GLU A 314 -8.09 -2.70 -16.42
C GLU A 314 -8.07 -3.86 -15.42
N ALA A 315 -9.09 -4.73 -15.46
CA ALA A 315 -9.17 -5.91 -14.59
C ALA A 315 -8.04 -6.93 -14.91
N ASP A 316 -7.74 -7.15 -16.17
CA ASP A 316 -6.65 -8.04 -16.60
C ASP A 316 -5.27 -7.48 -16.22
N ALA A 317 -5.03 -6.20 -16.43
CA ALA A 317 -3.78 -5.53 -16.03
C ALA A 317 -3.59 -5.57 -14.50
N LEU A 318 -4.68 -5.42 -13.73
CA LEU A 318 -4.66 -5.53 -12.28
C LEU A 318 -4.37 -6.96 -11.85
N ARG A 319 -4.96 -7.95 -12.51
CA ARG A 319 -4.74 -9.38 -12.25
C ARG A 319 -3.29 -9.80 -12.54
N GLU A 320 -2.69 -9.36 -13.65
CA GLU A 320 -1.28 -9.60 -13.96
C GLU A 320 -0.38 -9.00 -12.89
N LYS A 321 -0.66 -7.78 -12.47
CA LYS A 321 0.09 -7.10 -11.43
C LYS A 321 0.01 -7.80 -10.06
N TYR A 322 -1.17 -8.30 -9.68
CA TYR A 322 -1.31 -9.10 -8.46
C TYR A 322 -0.56 -10.43 -8.56
N ALA A 323 -0.57 -11.07 -9.74
CA ALA A 323 0.20 -12.28 -9.99
C ALA A 323 1.71 -12.04 -9.83
N ASP A 324 2.22 -10.92 -10.33
CA ASP A 324 3.63 -10.54 -10.18
C ASP A 324 4.01 -10.30 -8.70
N ILE A 325 3.21 -9.54 -7.96
CA ILE A 325 3.46 -9.28 -6.53
C ILE A 325 3.43 -10.59 -5.73
N TYR A 326 2.49 -11.46 -6.02
CA TYR A 326 2.36 -12.76 -5.36
C TYR A 326 3.54 -13.68 -5.68
N ASP A 327 3.96 -13.73 -6.93
CA ASP A 327 5.02 -14.60 -7.41
C ASP A 327 6.42 -14.15 -6.97
N PHE A 328 6.67 -12.85 -6.93
CA PHE A 328 7.97 -12.30 -6.51
C PHE A 328 8.06 -11.96 -5.02
N ALA A 329 7.01 -12.28 -4.23
CA ALA A 329 7.10 -12.16 -2.78
C ALA A 329 8.27 -13.01 -2.24
N PRO A 330 9.11 -12.45 -1.34
CA PRO A 330 10.30 -13.14 -0.83
C PRO A 330 9.98 -14.27 0.17
N VAL A 331 8.71 -14.41 0.53
CA VAL A 331 8.19 -15.44 1.44
C VAL A 331 7.34 -16.46 0.68
N ALA A 332 7.36 -17.71 1.12
CA ALA A 332 6.59 -18.76 0.49
C ALA A 332 5.11 -18.68 0.90
N TYR A 333 4.22 -18.47 -0.07
CA TYR A 333 2.77 -18.45 0.11
C TYR A 333 2.13 -19.71 -0.46
N PHE A 334 1.17 -20.27 0.30
CA PHE A 334 0.35 -21.42 -0.09
C PHE A 334 -1.11 -21.17 0.23
N THR A 335 -1.99 -21.63 -0.65
CA THR A 335 -3.40 -21.82 -0.36
C THR A 335 -3.71 -23.29 -0.43
N LEU A 336 -4.29 -23.85 0.64
CA LEU A 336 -4.66 -25.25 0.75
C LEU A 336 -6.18 -25.40 0.83
N ASP A 337 -6.70 -26.51 0.31
CA ASP A 337 -8.07 -26.92 0.61
C ASP A 337 -8.17 -27.57 2.01
N ALA A 338 -9.39 -27.93 2.42
CA ALA A 338 -9.67 -28.58 3.70
C ALA A 338 -8.96 -29.95 3.85
N GLN A 339 -8.50 -30.56 2.77
CA GLN A 339 -7.77 -31.83 2.74
C GLN A 339 -6.24 -31.63 2.70
N GLY A 340 -5.76 -30.37 2.74
CA GLY A 340 -4.34 -30.01 2.69
C GLY A 340 -3.71 -30.11 1.30
N VAL A 341 -4.52 -30.14 0.24
CA VAL A 341 -4.03 -30.10 -1.15
C VAL A 341 -3.69 -28.66 -1.50
N ILE A 342 -2.54 -28.45 -2.14
CA ILE A 342 -2.10 -27.14 -2.57
C ILE A 342 -2.93 -26.66 -3.77
N LEU A 343 -3.77 -25.66 -3.57
CA LEU A 343 -4.55 -25.00 -4.61
C LEU A 343 -3.73 -23.92 -5.33
N GLN A 344 -2.97 -23.13 -4.57
CA GLN A 344 -2.11 -22.07 -5.08
C GLN A 344 -0.78 -22.07 -4.35
N VAL A 345 0.28 -21.66 -5.06
CA VAL A 345 1.61 -21.47 -4.52
C VAL A 345 2.35 -20.40 -5.33
N ASN A 346 3.05 -19.48 -4.64
CA ASN A 346 3.92 -18.53 -5.31
C ASN A 346 5.27 -19.13 -5.69
N LEU A 347 6.11 -18.36 -6.39
CA LEU A 347 7.42 -18.83 -6.86
C LEU A 347 8.32 -19.28 -5.69
N ALA A 348 8.37 -18.48 -4.60
CA ALA A 348 9.16 -18.82 -3.42
C ALA A 348 8.71 -20.14 -2.77
N GLY A 349 7.39 -20.37 -2.68
CA GLY A 349 6.83 -21.62 -2.15
C GLY A 349 7.10 -22.82 -3.05
N ALA A 350 7.02 -22.65 -4.37
CA ALA A 350 7.34 -23.70 -5.33
C ALA A 350 8.83 -24.12 -5.23
N ILE A 351 9.73 -23.13 -5.09
CA ILE A 351 11.17 -23.36 -4.86
C ILE A 351 11.38 -24.04 -3.49
N LEU A 352 10.72 -23.56 -2.44
CA LEU A 352 10.82 -24.09 -1.08
C LEU A 352 10.46 -25.61 -1.03
N LEU A 353 9.42 -26.04 -1.74
CA LEU A 353 9.02 -27.45 -1.76
C LEU A 353 9.68 -28.26 -2.89
N GLY A 354 10.35 -27.62 -3.85
CA GLY A 354 10.93 -28.28 -5.03
C GLY A 354 9.86 -28.86 -5.96
N ILE A 355 8.67 -28.26 -6.03
CA ILE A 355 7.55 -28.71 -6.84
C ILE A 355 7.37 -27.85 -8.10
N LYS A 356 6.92 -28.49 -9.20
CA LYS A 356 6.52 -27.76 -10.40
C LYS A 356 5.09 -27.24 -10.27
N ARG A 357 4.81 -26.05 -10.72
CA ARG A 357 3.44 -25.47 -10.72
C ARG A 357 2.41 -26.36 -11.44
N SER A 358 2.82 -27.13 -12.42
CA SER A 358 1.94 -28.10 -13.10
C SER A 358 1.45 -29.27 -12.21
N GLN A 359 1.99 -29.40 -11.01
CA GLN A 359 1.60 -30.43 -10.03
C GLN A 359 0.60 -29.91 -8.99
N MET A 360 0.22 -28.61 -9.03
CA MET A 360 -0.81 -28.04 -8.17
C MET A 360 -2.15 -28.77 -8.36
N GLY A 361 -2.96 -28.83 -7.30
CA GLY A 361 -4.23 -29.57 -7.28
C GLY A 361 -4.08 -31.09 -7.06
N ARG A 362 -2.85 -31.61 -7.03
CA ARG A 362 -2.56 -33.03 -6.75
C ARG A 362 -1.57 -33.25 -5.61
N PHE A 363 -0.84 -32.22 -5.22
CA PHE A 363 0.20 -32.30 -4.20
C PHE A 363 -0.34 -31.86 -2.84
N ARG A 364 -0.16 -32.69 -1.81
CA ARG A 364 -0.52 -32.35 -0.43
C ARG A 364 0.70 -31.78 0.28
N PHE A 365 0.55 -30.65 0.95
CA PHE A 365 1.63 -30.04 1.72
C PHE A 365 2.22 -30.99 2.77
N ALA A 366 1.34 -31.78 3.41
CA ALA A 366 1.72 -32.83 4.38
C ALA A 366 2.77 -33.83 3.86
N ALA A 367 2.85 -34.06 2.53
CA ALA A 367 3.87 -34.94 1.94
C ALA A 367 5.30 -34.38 2.05
N SER A 368 5.45 -33.09 2.32
CA SER A 368 6.76 -32.44 2.54
C SER A 368 7.13 -32.32 4.02
N VAL A 369 6.22 -32.65 4.94
CA VAL A 369 6.41 -32.54 6.40
C VAL A 369 7.06 -33.85 6.92
N GLU A 370 7.99 -33.71 7.86
CA GLU A 370 8.56 -34.87 8.52
C GLU A 370 7.49 -35.69 9.24
N PRO A 371 7.50 -37.05 9.13
CA PRO A 371 6.45 -37.92 9.69
C PRO A 371 6.15 -37.69 11.17
N ALA A 372 7.15 -37.38 11.97
CA ALA A 372 6.98 -37.08 13.41
C ALA A 372 6.19 -35.80 13.68
N SER A 373 6.20 -34.84 12.76
CA SER A 373 5.55 -33.54 12.88
C SER A 373 4.19 -33.46 12.20
N LEU A 374 3.78 -34.48 11.46
CA LEU A 374 2.46 -34.55 10.78
C LEU A 374 1.26 -34.32 11.73
N PRO A 375 1.22 -34.87 12.95
CA PRO A 375 0.12 -34.63 13.88
C PRO A 375 -0.01 -33.15 14.24
N VAL A 376 1.11 -32.47 14.48
CA VAL A 376 1.15 -31.02 14.82
C VAL A 376 0.63 -30.19 13.66
N PHE A 377 1.11 -30.45 12.46
CA PHE A 377 0.64 -29.75 11.26
C PHE A 377 -0.85 -29.98 10.99
N SER A 378 -1.32 -31.23 11.09
CA SER A 378 -2.72 -31.57 10.84
C SER A 378 -3.65 -30.93 11.89
N ALA A 379 -3.25 -30.92 13.16
CA ALA A 379 -4.00 -30.26 14.23
C ALA A 379 -4.09 -28.74 14.01
N MET A 380 -2.99 -28.12 13.58
CA MET A 380 -2.97 -26.68 13.26
C MET A 380 -3.97 -26.36 12.13
N ILE A 381 -3.94 -27.08 10.99
CA ILE A 381 -4.86 -26.85 9.88
C ILE A 381 -6.32 -27.05 10.31
N ALA A 382 -6.62 -28.11 11.06
CA ALA A 382 -7.96 -28.36 11.58
C ALA A 382 -8.44 -27.23 12.49
N THR A 383 -7.57 -26.73 13.37
CA THR A 383 -7.90 -25.60 14.25
C THR A 383 -8.15 -24.34 13.47
N VAL A 384 -7.30 -24.00 12.48
CA VAL A 384 -7.45 -22.83 11.60
C VAL A 384 -8.81 -22.86 10.89
N LEU A 385 -9.15 -23.98 10.27
CA LEU A 385 -10.41 -24.11 9.51
C LEU A 385 -11.65 -24.08 10.40
N THR A 386 -11.52 -24.57 11.66
CA THR A 386 -12.67 -24.61 12.60
C THR A 386 -12.88 -23.30 13.33
N THR A 387 -11.79 -22.65 13.77
CA THR A 387 -11.87 -21.44 14.60
C THR A 387 -11.73 -20.15 13.79
N GLN A 388 -11.28 -20.24 12.55
CA GLN A 388 -10.90 -19.10 11.67
C GLN A 388 -9.84 -18.17 12.29
N MET A 389 -9.21 -18.60 13.37
CA MET A 389 -8.16 -17.85 14.04
C MET A 389 -6.79 -18.21 13.50
N ARG A 390 -5.92 -17.21 13.40
CA ARG A 390 -4.52 -17.40 13.00
C ARG A 390 -3.83 -18.40 13.94
N GLN A 391 -3.12 -19.36 13.37
CA GLN A 391 -2.31 -20.33 14.08
C GLN A 391 -0.88 -20.34 13.55
N THR A 392 0.06 -20.69 14.41
CA THR A 392 1.47 -20.76 14.06
C THR A 392 2.04 -22.08 14.54
N CYS A 393 2.89 -22.73 13.75
CA CYS A 393 3.69 -23.86 14.18
C CYS A 393 5.08 -23.86 13.53
N GLU A 394 6.02 -24.54 14.15
CA GLU A 394 7.35 -24.79 13.60
C GLU A 394 7.52 -26.28 13.37
N ILE A 395 7.88 -26.64 12.15
CA ILE A 395 8.02 -28.04 11.73
C ILE A 395 9.21 -28.21 10.78
N PRO A 396 9.88 -29.37 10.83
CA PRO A 396 10.87 -29.76 9.83
C PRO A 396 10.19 -30.26 8.55
N LEU A 397 10.75 -29.88 7.42
CA LEU A 397 10.42 -30.40 6.10
C LEU A 397 11.47 -31.45 5.70
N ILE A 398 11.01 -32.56 5.08
CA ILE A 398 11.89 -33.64 4.60
C ILE A 398 12.80 -33.13 3.49
N ALA A 399 14.04 -33.70 3.44
CA ALA A 399 14.94 -33.51 2.31
C ALA A 399 14.37 -34.14 1.04
N THR A 400 14.57 -33.49 -0.10
CA THR A 400 14.24 -34.01 -1.44
C THR A 400 15.51 -34.04 -2.29
N SER A 401 15.44 -34.67 -3.47
CA SER A 401 16.56 -34.68 -4.43
C SER A 401 17.01 -33.29 -4.88
N GLN A 402 16.17 -32.28 -4.69
CA GLN A 402 16.41 -30.89 -5.12
C GLN A 402 16.63 -29.92 -3.96
N ARG A 403 16.45 -30.37 -2.70
CA ARG A 403 16.51 -29.50 -1.52
C ARG A 403 16.94 -30.26 -0.28
N PRO A 404 17.86 -29.71 0.57
CA PRO A 404 18.17 -30.28 1.89
C PRO A 404 16.95 -30.18 2.82
N ALA A 405 16.99 -30.89 3.95
CA ALA A 405 16.04 -30.72 5.03
C ALA A 405 16.04 -29.26 5.49
N ALA A 406 14.87 -28.72 5.80
CA ALA A 406 14.73 -27.35 6.25
C ALA A 406 13.76 -27.30 7.43
N ARG A 407 14.01 -26.42 8.40
CA ARG A 407 13.05 -26.10 9.46
C ARG A 407 12.28 -24.86 9.07
N VAL A 408 10.95 -24.93 9.16
CA VAL A 408 10.10 -23.83 8.72
C VAL A 408 9.13 -23.43 9.84
N LYS A 409 8.88 -22.12 9.92
CA LYS A 409 7.79 -21.52 10.68
C LYS A 409 6.62 -21.32 9.73
N ILE A 410 5.47 -21.84 10.08
CA ILE A 410 4.22 -21.73 9.32
C ILE A 410 3.25 -20.84 10.08
N GLU A 411 2.72 -19.84 9.42
CA GLU A 411 1.58 -19.05 9.89
C GLU A 411 0.39 -19.30 8.96
N ALA A 412 -0.75 -19.67 9.51
CA ALA A 412 -1.92 -20.06 8.75
C ALA A 412 -3.18 -19.35 9.23
N ILE A 413 -4.05 -19.00 8.28
CA ILE A 413 -5.37 -18.41 8.52
C ILE A 413 -6.38 -18.99 7.53
N ALA A 414 -7.63 -19.20 7.95
CA ALA A 414 -8.70 -19.59 7.04
C ALA A 414 -9.20 -18.41 6.21
N ASP A 415 -9.79 -18.69 5.05
CA ASP A 415 -10.60 -17.72 4.31
C ASP A 415 -11.92 -17.42 5.04
N ALA A 416 -12.65 -16.40 4.57
CA ALA A 416 -13.90 -15.96 5.18
C ALA A 416 -14.99 -17.06 5.24
N ASP A 417 -14.93 -18.03 4.31
CA ASP A 417 -15.88 -19.15 4.24
C ASP A 417 -15.40 -20.40 5.02
N GLY A 418 -14.19 -20.38 5.58
CA GLY A 418 -13.58 -21.51 6.31
C GLY A 418 -13.28 -22.73 5.42
N ARG A 419 -13.23 -22.54 4.10
CA ARG A 419 -13.01 -23.62 3.12
C ARG A 419 -11.57 -23.78 2.69
N GLU A 420 -10.81 -22.68 2.70
CA GLU A 420 -9.42 -22.63 2.30
C GLU A 420 -8.56 -22.16 3.45
N CYS A 421 -7.34 -22.66 3.50
CA CYS A 421 -6.31 -22.26 4.46
C CYS A 421 -5.19 -21.55 3.70
N ARG A 422 -4.93 -20.27 4.02
CA ARG A 422 -3.81 -19.50 3.50
C ARG A 422 -2.65 -19.60 4.47
N MET A 423 -1.47 -19.93 3.97
CA MET A 423 -0.28 -20.11 4.78
C MET A 423 0.89 -19.28 4.25
N VAL A 424 1.62 -18.72 5.20
CA VAL A 424 2.96 -18.17 4.99
C VAL A 424 3.95 -19.15 5.58
N VAL A 425 4.99 -19.50 4.84
CA VAL A 425 6.02 -20.45 5.28
C VAL A 425 7.39 -19.77 5.18
N ILE A 426 8.07 -19.67 6.30
CA ILE A 426 9.37 -19.02 6.45
C ILE A 426 10.41 -20.06 6.78
N ASP A 427 11.51 -20.11 6.02
CA ASP A 427 12.65 -20.98 6.30
C ASP A 427 13.52 -20.40 7.42
N ILE A 428 13.54 -21.06 8.57
CA ILE A 428 14.28 -20.66 9.78
C ILE A 428 15.55 -21.49 9.98
N THR A 429 15.94 -22.35 9.04
CA THR A 429 17.07 -23.30 9.16
C THR A 429 18.40 -22.58 9.49
N ARG A 430 18.60 -21.36 8.98
CA ARG A 430 19.85 -20.60 9.19
C ARG A 430 19.92 -19.87 10.53
N GLU A 431 18.83 -19.69 11.23
CA GLU A 431 18.81 -19.03 12.54
C GLU A 431 19.31 -19.95 13.64
N GLU A 432 19.03 -21.26 13.57
CA GLU A 432 19.50 -22.24 14.55
C GLU A 432 20.98 -22.60 14.40
N ASP A 433 21.53 -22.64 13.19
CA ASP A 433 22.97 -22.88 12.96
C ASP A 433 23.85 -21.77 13.58
N LYS A 434 23.32 -20.55 13.75
CA LYS A 434 24.00 -19.47 14.46
C LYS A 434 23.89 -19.57 15.98
N ALA A 435 22.81 -20.14 16.50
CA ALA A 435 22.60 -20.33 17.93
C ALA A 435 23.34 -21.58 18.49
N ALA A 436 23.62 -22.57 17.65
CA ALA A 436 24.34 -23.79 18.03
C ALA A 436 25.88 -23.70 17.89
N GLY A 437 26.39 -22.59 17.35
CA GLY A 437 27.81 -22.32 17.10
C GLY A 437 28.47 -21.33 18.08
N THR A 438 27.82 -21.02 19.22
CA THR A 438 28.40 -20.22 20.31
C THR A 438 28.65 -21.06 21.56
#